data_1731e2635313322a59de7ffbfc7c9f23
#
_entry.id   1731e2635313322a59de7ffbfc7c9f23
#
_cell.length_a   1.000
_cell.length_b   1.000
_cell.length_c   1.000
_cell.angle_alpha   90.00
_cell.angle_beta   90.00
_cell.angle_gamma   90.00
#
_symmetry.space_group_name_H-M   'P 1'
#
loop_
_entity.id
_entity.type
_entity.pdbx_description
1 polymer ?
#
loop_
_entity_poly.entity_id
_entity_poly.type
_entity_poly.pdbx_seq_one_letter_code
_entity_poly.pdbx_strand_id
1 'polypeptide(L)'
;MTDLPGTGRPFDAVLCDVDNVIRNFDSTHLEALERTAGLAEGTTKKVAFAPEAVDPLLLGRITEQEWVESIARGLAGLVDEETGWALGTALLESPFHADEAVVTLLRRARVRVPLVLVSNATLGLERDLDALGLAELADHVVNSARVGLAKPDPRILALGAERAGVRPGRCLFVDDTLENVEAAAALGMTAVHFREAADLERALEPLFA
;
A
#
# COMPACT_ATOMS: atom_id res chain seq x y z
N MET A 1 -11.41 -26.06 14.49
CA MET A 1 -11.60 -25.68 13.07
C MET A 1 -11.14 -26.87 12.25
N THR A 2 -12.07 -27.59 11.64
CA THR A 2 -11.79 -28.80 10.85
C THR A 2 -11.09 -28.39 9.56
N ASP A 3 -9.87 -28.92 9.34
CA ASP A 3 -9.19 -28.82 8.05
C ASP A 3 -10.07 -29.43 6.96
N LEU A 4 -10.62 -28.59 6.09
CA LEU A 4 -11.18 -29.07 4.85
C LEU A 4 -10.02 -29.61 3.99
N PRO A 5 -10.18 -30.75 3.28
CA PRO A 5 -9.14 -31.31 2.44
C PRO A 5 -8.72 -30.26 1.41
N GLY A 6 -7.43 -29.98 1.35
CA GLY A 6 -6.85 -28.94 0.51
C GLY A 6 -7.31 -29.10 -0.96
N THR A 7 -7.72 -28.01 -1.55
CA THR A 7 -8.19 -27.91 -2.95
C THR A 7 -7.09 -28.21 -3.99
N GLY A 8 -5.92 -28.71 -3.58
CA GLY A 8 -4.73 -28.86 -4.44
C GLY A 8 -4.04 -27.52 -4.78
N ARG A 9 -4.62 -26.39 -4.37
CA ARG A 9 -4.09 -25.06 -4.62
C ARG A 9 -3.00 -24.69 -3.61
N PRO A 10 -1.97 -23.92 -3.98
CA PRO A 10 -0.91 -23.51 -3.07
C PRO A 10 -1.39 -22.50 -2.02
N PHE A 11 -2.45 -21.74 -2.32
CA PHE A 11 -3.07 -20.76 -1.41
C PHE A 11 -4.59 -20.68 -1.64
N ASP A 12 -5.31 -20.14 -0.65
CA ASP A 12 -6.78 -20.04 -0.63
C ASP A 12 -7.26 -18.59 -0.55
N ALA A 13 -6.36 -17.61 -0.45
CA ALA A 13 -6.64 -16.17 -0.51
C ALA A 13 -5.46 -15.39 -1.07
N VAL A 14 -5.74 -14.20 -1.60
CA VAL A 14 -4.73 -13.21 -2.02
C VAL A 14 -4.84 -12.00 -1.10
N LEU A 15 -3.73 -11.61 -0.48
CA LEU A 15 -3.53 -10.35 0.21
C LEU A 15 -2.63 -9.49 -0.67
N CYS A 16 -3.03 -8.27 -1.00
CA CYS A 16 -2.29 -7.39 -1.91
C CYS A 16 -2.13 -6.00 -1.33
N ASP A 17 -0.92 -5.45 -1.44
CA ASP A 17 -0.71 -4.03 -1.21
C ASP A 17 -1.40 -3.18 -2.28
N VAL A 18 -1.52 -1.89 -2.03
CA VAL A 18 -2.15 -0.92 -2.94
C VAL A 18 -1.10 -0.03 -3.60
N ASP A 19 -0.29 0.69 -2.81
CA ASP A 19 0.65 1.67 -3.32
C ASP A 19 1.86 1.01 -3.99
N ASN A 20 2.24 1.50 -5.18
CA ASN A 20 3.26 0.94 -6.06
C ASN A 20 3.00 -0.51 -6.54
N VAL A 21 1.82 -1.08 -6.23
CA VAL A 21 1.36 -2.35 -6.78
C VAL A 21 0.15 -2.13 -7.67
N ILE A 22 -0.92 -1.54 -7.12
CA ILE A 22 -2.17 -1.23 -7.84
C ILE A 22 -2.23 0.24 -8.23
N ARG A 23 -1.80 1.13 -7.33
CA ARG A 23 -1.86 2.59 -7.45
C ARG A 23 -0.46 3.16 -7.59
N ASN A 24 -0.21 3.88 -8.67
CA ASN A 24 1.04 4.57 -8.94
C ASN A 24 0.84 6.08 -8.90
N PHE A 25 1.77 6.80 -8.28
CA PHE A 25 1.72 8.26 -8.12
C PHE A 25 2.57 8.97 -9.18
N ASP A 26 2.07 10.09 -9.70
CA ASP A 26 2.83 10.99 -10.55
C ASP A 26 3.48 12.08 -9.69
N SER A 27 4.81 12.06 -9.63
CA SER A 27 5.62 13.00 -8.87
C SER A 27 6.07 14.22 -9.68
N THR A 28 5.71 14.33 -10.95
CA THR A 28 6.24 15.34 -11.87
C THR A 28 6.04 16.78 -11.36
N HIS A 29 4.88 17.07 -10.77
CA HIS A 29 4.59 18.38 -10.20
C HIS A 29 5.46 18.69 -8.98
N LEU A 30 5.56 17.74 -8.05
CA LEU A 30 6.41 17.86 -6.85
C LEU A 30 7.88 18.09 -7.21
N GLU A 31 8.40 17.32 -8.17
CA GLU A 31 9.78 17.45 -8.64
C GLU A 31 10.05 18.81 -9.29
N ALA A 32 9.06 19.36 -10.02
CA ALA A 32 9.16 20.71 -10.56
C ALA A 32 9.19 21.78 -9.47
N LEU A 33 8.41 21.64 -8.42
CA LEU A 33 8.43 22.53 -7.25
C LEU A 33 9.76 22.45 -6.49
N GLU A 34 10.28 21.25 -6.25
CA GLU A 34 11.59 21.06 -5.60
C GLU A 34 12.71 21.77 -6.39
N ARG A 35 12.75 21.58 -7.73
CA ARG A 35 13.73 22.28 -8.56
C ARG A 35 13.59 23.82 -8.49
N THR A 36 12.36 24.32 -8.49
CA THR A 36 12.11 25.77 -8.38
C THR A 36 12.57 26.32 -7.02
N ALA A 37 12.39 25.54 -5.95
CA ALA A 37 12.83 25.86 -4.62
C ALA A 37 14.36 25.65 -4.39
N GLY A 38 15.10 25.19 -5.41
CA GLY A 38 16.54 24.89 -5.31
C GLY A 38 16.88 23.65 -4.50
N LEU A 39 15.89 22.74 -4.31
CA LEU A 39 16.07 21.46 -3.63
C LEU A 39 16.49 20.36 -4.63
N ALA A 40 17.19 19.36 -4.11
CA ALA A 40 17.38 18.11 -4.85
C ALA A 40 16.07 17.33 -4.95
N GLU A 41 15.85 16.67 -6.08
CA GLU A 41 14.68 15.79 -6.29
C GLU A 41 14.59 14.72 -5.19
N GLY A 42 13.38 14.52 -4.65
CA GLY A 42 13.10 13.57 -3.59
C GLY A 42 13.38 14.10 -2.17
N THR A 43 13.83 15.34 -2.00
CA THR A 43 14.06 15.94 -0.67
C THR A 43 12.78 15.94 0.16
N THR A 44 11.66 16.37 -0.42
CA THR A 44 10.35 16.38 0.25
C THR A 44 9.92 15.00 0.66
N LYS A 45 10.03 14.01 -0.25
CA LYS A 45 9.70 12.60 0.06
C LYS A 45 10.56 12.06 1.20
N LYS A 46 11.86 12.38 1.21
CA LYS A 46 12.76 11.94 2.28
C LYS A 46 12.33 12.47 3.65
N VAL A 47 11.86 13.71 3.72
CA VAL A 47 11.33 14.29 4.96
C VAL A 47 9.97 13.69 5.30
N ALA A 48 9.08 13.60 4.33
CA ALA A 48 7.70 13.14 4.50
C ALA A 48 7.60 11.69 4.97
N PHE A 49 8.46 10.81 4.45
CA PHE A 49 8.49 9.38 4.77
C PHE A 49 9.52 9.00 5.85
N ALA A 50 10.11 9.98 6.52
CA ALA A 50 10.85 9.71 7.75
C ALA A 50 9.89 9.13 8.81
N PRO A 51 10.29 8.09 9.59
CA PRO A 51 9.39 7.39 10.50
C PRO A 51 8.64 8.32 11.47
N GLU A 52 9.31 9.34 11.98
CA GLU A 52 8.72 10.34 12.89
C GLU A 52 7.61 11.17 12.25
N ALA A 53 7.61 11.34 10.93
CA ALA A 53 6.60 12.07 10.19
C ALA A 53 5.48 11.17 9.68
N VAL A 54 5.82 10.00 9.11
CA VAL A 54 4.85 9.15 8.43
C VAL A 54 4.14 8.16 9.36
N ASP A 55 4.81 7.58 10.36
CA ASP A 55 4.20 6.57 11.22
C ASP A 55 2.92 7.04 11.94
N PRO A 56 2.86 8.29 12.49
CA PRO A 56 1.64 8.78 13.10
C PRO A 56 0.47 8.86 12.10
N LEU A 57 0.73 9.23 10.84
CA LEU A 57 -0.27 9.30 9.79
C LEU A 57 -0.80 7.90 9.42
N LEU A 58 0.11 6.96 9.16
CA LEU A 58 -0.22 5.58 8.77
C LEU A 58 -0.91 4.79 9.90
N LEU A 59 -0.76 5.25 11.15
CA LEU A 59 -1.45 4.70 12.31
C LEU A 59 -2.75 5.47 12.67
N GLY A 60 -3.15 6.44 11.85
CA GLY A 60 -4.35 7.24 12.06
C GLY A 60 -4.32 8.16 13.29
N ARG A 61 -3.13 8.52 13.77
CA ARG A 61 -2.90 9.34 14.96
C ARG A 61 -2.89 10.84 14.66
N ILE A 62 -2.59 11.20 13.42
CA ILE A 62 -2.61 12.56 12.89
C ILE A 62 -3.40 12.60 11.59
N THR A 63 -3.88 13.78 11.24
CA THR A 63 -4.56 14.08 9.97
C THR A 63 -3.55 14.28 8.83
N GLU A 64 -4.04 14.19 7.58
CA GLU A 64 -3.27 14.54 6.38
C GLU A 64 -2.73 15.98 6.46
N GLN A 65 -3.52 16.92 7.01
CA GLN A 65 -3.09 18.30 7.19
C GLN A 65 -1.95 18.43 8.22
N GLU A 66 -2.04 17.74 9.36
CA GLU A 66 -0.96 17.72 10.38
C GLU A 66 0.31 17.06 9.82
N TRP A 67 0.16 16.10 8.88
CA TRP A 67 1.31 15.53 8.19
C TRP A 67 1.97 16.55 7.25
N VAL A 68 1.20 17.30 6.45
CA VAL A 68 1.72 18.39 5.61
C VAL A 68 2.45 19.44 6.47
N GLU A 69 1.89 19.80 7.63
CA GLU A 69 2.55 20.70 8.59
C GLU A 69 3.87 20.11 9.09
N SER A 70 3.93 18.80 9.37
CA SER A 70 5.16 18.15 9.80
C SER A 70 6.24 18.16 8.70
N ILE A 71 5.84 18.02 7.44
CA ILE A 71 6.74 18.12 6.27
C ILE A 71 7.29 19.55 6.17
N ALA A 72 6.42 20.56 6.23
CA ALA A 72 6.85 21.96 6.19
C ALA A 72 7.87 22.30 7.30
N ARG A 73 7.62 21.81 8.52
CA ARG A 73 8.57 21.95 9.64
C ARG A 73 9.88 21.19 9.39
N GLY A 74 9.83 20.00 8.80
CA GLY A 74 11.03 19.22 8.48
C GLY A 74 11.88 19.83 7.36
N LEU A 75 11.27 20.66 6.50
CA LEU A 75 11.94 21.42 5.45
C LEU A 75 12.45 22.80 5.94
N ALA A 76 12.14 23.19 7.18
CA ALA A 76 12.60 24.46 7.75
C ALA A 76 14.13 24.58 7.72
N GLY A 77 14.61 25.73 7.26
CA GLY A 77 16.05 25.95 7.06
C GLY A 77 16.57 25.55 5.67
N LEU A 78 15.80 24.80 4.88
CA LEU A 78 16.07 24.55 3.46
C LEU A 78 15.25 25.49 2.57
N VAL A 79 14.00 25.76 2.96
CA VAL A 79 13.07 26.66 2.27
C VAL A 79 12.31 27.51 3.28
N ASP A 80 11.59 28.55 2.83
CA ASP A 80 10.66 29.29 3.66
C ASP A 80 9.40 28.46 3.98
N GLU A 81 8.61 28.93 4.94
CA GLU A 81 7.43 28.24 5.44
C GLU A 81 6.37 28.03 4.35
N GLU A 82 6.11 29.04 3.51
CA GLU A 82 5.14 28.99 2.42
C GLU A 82 5.52 27.91 1.39
N THR A 83 6.79 27.88 1.00
CA THR A 83 7.34 26.88 0.10
C THR A 83 7.26 25.47 0.72
N GLY A 84 7.57 25.33 2.02
CA GLY A 84 7.45 24.06 2.74
C GLY A 84 6.02 23.51 2.74
N TRP A 85 5.03 24.36 2.97
CA TRP A 85 3.61 24.01 2.86
C TRP A 85 3.21 23.61 1.44
N ALA A 86 3.65 24.37 0.43
CA ALA A 86 3.35 24.06 -0.98
C ALA A 86 3.91 22.69 -1.38
N LEU A 87 5.14 22.36 -0.96
CA LEU A 87 5.77 21.06 -1.23
C LEU A 87 5.03 19.91 -0.53
N GLY A 88 4.67 20.06 0.75
CA GLY A 88 3.90 19.06 1.48
C GLY A 88 2.52 18.82 0.87
N THR A 89 1.83 19.89 0.46
CA THR A 89 0.53 19.81 -0.21
C THR A 89 0.65 19.13 -1.57
N ALA A 90 1.66 19.49 -2.37
CA ALA A 90 1.90 18.88 -3.67
C ALA A 90 2.20 17.37 -3.57
N LEU A 91 2.86 16.94 -2.50
CA LEU A 91 3.07 15.52 -2.23
C LEU A 91 1.74 14.82 -1.87
N LEU A 92 0.95 15.39 -0.95
CA LEU A 92 -0.34 14.84 -0.55
C LEU A 92 -1.32 14.73 -1.72
N GLU A 93 -1.35 15.75 -2.58
CA GLU A 93 -2.26 15.86 -3.72
C GLU A 93 -1.67 15.29 -5.02
N SER A 94 -0.57 14.52 -4.93
CA SER A 94 0.05 13.92 -6.11
C SER A 94 -0.99 13.12 -6.91
N PRO A 95 -1.14 13.36 -8.23
CA PRO A 95 -2.02 12.58 -9.07
C PRO A 95 -1.63 11.11 -9.04
N PHE A 96 -2.62 10.24 -9.16
CA PHE A 96 -2.40 8.80 -9.16
C PHE A 96 -3.27 8.10 -10.21
N HIS A 97 -2.83 6.91 -10.60
CA HIS A 97 -3.54 6.07 -11.57
C HIS A 97 -3.40 4.59 -11.18
N ALA A 98 -4.33 3.77 -11.66
CA ALA A 98 -4.27 2.33 -11.47
C ALA A 98 -3.37 1.66 -12.51
N ASP A 99 -2.66 0.59 -12.10
CA ASP A 99 -2.06 -0.36 -13.03
C ASP A 99 -3.13 -1.33 -13.54
N GLU A 100 -3.61 -1.11 -14.75
CA GLU A 100 -4.69 -1.90 -15.34
C GLU A 100 -4.32 -3.37 -15.56
N ALA A 101 -3.04 -3.69 -15.74
CA ALA A 101 -2.59 -5.09 -15.86
C ALA A 101 -2.74 -5.81 -14.52
N VAL A 102 -2.30 -5.17 -13.43
CA VAL A 102 -2.46 -5.68 -12.06
C VAL A 102 -3.93 -5.81 -11.68
N VAL A 103 -4.73 -4.77 -11.94
CA VAL A 103 -6.18 -4.78 -11.67
C VAL A 103 -6.87 -5.94 -12.38
N THR A 104 -6.52 -6.18 -13.64
CA THR A 104 -7.08 -7.29 -14.42
C THR A 104 -6.73 -8.65 -13.81
N LEU A 105 -5.48 -8.84 -13.38
CA LEU A 105 -5.03 -10.07 -12.72
C LEU A 105 -5.76 -10.30 -11.39
N LEU A 106 -5.89 -9.26 -10.58
CA LEU A 106 -6.58 -9.34 -9.28
C LEU A 106 -8.08 -9.63 -9.44
N ARG A 107 -8.76 -9.00 -10.41
CA ARG A 107 -10.17 -9.32 -10.74
C ARG A 107 -10.34 -10.80 -11.12
N ARG A 108 -9.43 -11.36 -11.91
CA ARG A 108 -9.44 -12.78 -12.26
C ARG A 108 -9.19 -13.69 -11.06
N ALA A 109 -8.25 -13.32 -10.18
CA ALA A 109 -7.95 -14.06 -8.95
C ALA A 109 -9.15 -14.08 -8.00
N ARG A 110 -9.83 -12.93 -7.82
CA ARG A 110 -10.99 -12.78 -6.93
C ARG A 110 -12.16 -13.71 -7.30
N VAL A 111 -12.33 -14.06 -8.57
CA VAL A 111 -13.34 -15.06 -8.98
C VAL A 111 -13.06 -16.46 -8.41
N ARG A 112 -11.82 -16.73 -7.99
CA ARG A 112 -11.33 -18.04 -7.55
C ARG A 112 -11.12 -18.14 -6.04
N VAL A 113 -10.65 -17.05 -5.43
CA VAL A 113 -10.30 -16.97 -4.00
C VAL A 113 -10.60 -15.56 -3.48
N PRO A 114 -10.86 -15.39 -2.18
CA PRO A 114 -10.98 -14.07 -1.57
C PRO A 114 -9.76 -13.18 -1.84
N LEU A 115 -10.02 -11.91 -2.14
CA LEU A 115 -9.02 -10.85 -2.30
C LEU A 115 -9.16 -9.84 -1.16
N VAL A 116 -8.09 -9.58 -0.45
CA VAL A 116 -8.01 -8.57 0.61
C VAL A 116 -6.91 -7.57 0.27
N LEU A 117 -7.23 -6.27 0.26
CA LEU A 117 -6.21 -5.23 0.19
C LEU A 117 -5.67 -4.97 1.60
N VAL A 118 -4.34 -4.92 1.76
CA VAL A 118 -3.68 -4.63 3.05
C VAL A 118 -2.65 -3.54 2.82
N SER A 119 -3.01 -2.30 3.16
CA SER A 119 -2.20 -1.12 2.79
C SER A 119 -1.82 -0.26 3.99
N ASN A 120 -0.58 0.22 3.98
CA ASN A 120 -0.14 1.33 4.81
C ASN A 120 -0.61 2.63 4.17
N ALA A 121 -1.77 3.13 4.59
CA ALA A 121 -2.46 4.22 3.91
C ALA A 121 -3.13 5.19 4.89
N THR A 122 -3.48 6.37 4.40
CA THR A 122 -4.28 7.36 5.14
C THR A 122 -5.74 6.92 5.23
N LEU A 123 -6.55 7.65 6.00
CA LEU A 123 -8.00 7.45 6.07
C LEU A 123 -8.71 7.74 4.74
N GLY A 124 -8.01 8.32 3.76
CA GLY A 124 -8.53 8.62 2.42
C GLY A 124 -8.51 7.45 1.45
N LEU A 125 -7.90 6.31 1.79
CA LEU A 125 -7.71 5.19 0.86
C LEU A 125 -8.98 4.75 0.13
N GLU A 126 -10.10 4.62 0.86
CA GLU A 126 -11.35 4.13 0.25
C GLU A 126 -11.93 5.15 -0.74
N ARG A 127 -11.80 6.45 -0.47
CA ARG A 127 -12.16 7.53 -1.40
C ARG A 127 -11.30 7.45 -2.67
N ASP A 128 -10.00 7.18 -2.52
CA ASP A 128 -9.07 7.10 -3.64
C ASP A 128 -9.32 5.84 -4.49
N LEU A 129 -9.65 4.70 -3.85
CA LEU A 129 -10.10 3.50 -4.57
C LEU A 129 -11.39 3.75 -5.35
N ASP A 130 -12.34 4.51 -4.79
CA ASP A 130 -13.57 4.89 -5.49
C ASP A 130 -13.26 5.80 -6.70
N ALA A 131 -12.40 6.79 -6.54
CA ALA A 131 -11.96 7.67 -7.62
C ALA A 131 -11.28 6.91 -8.79
N LEU A 132 -10.60 5.79 -8.50
CA LEU A 132 -10.03 4.88 -9.49
C LEU A 132 -11.05 3.89 -10.08
N GLY A 133 -12.31 3.87 -9.62
CA GLY A 133 -13.30 2.84 -10.00
C GLY A 133 -12.97 1.45 -9.45
N LEU A 134 -12.25 1.37 -8.33
CA LEU A 134 -11.76 0.15 -7.69
C LEU A 134 -12.42 -0.14 -6.34
N ALA A 135 -13.50 0.57 -5.96
CA ALA A 135 -14.21 0.36 -4.69
C ALA A 135 -14.64 -1.11 -4.49
N GLU A 136 -14.99 -1.79 -5.58
CA GLU A 136 -15.44 -3.20 -5.58
C GLU A 136 -14.31 -4.18 -6.02
N LEU A 137 -13.05 -3.75 -6.06
CA LEU A 137 -11.95 -4.62 -6.50
C LEU A 137 -11.73 -5.79 -5.56
N ALA A 138 -11.81 -5.57 -4.25
CA ALA A 138 -11.52 -6.55 -3.21
C ALA A 138 -12.76 -6.89 -2.37
N ASP A 139 -12.72 -8.02 -1.67
CA ASP A 139 -13.76 -8.43 -0.73
C ASP A 139 -13.63 -7.68 0.60
N HIS A 140 -12.39 -7.33 0.98
CA HIS A 140 -12.08 -6.54 2.19
C HIS A 140 -10.90 -5.61 1.94
N VAL A 141 -10.88 -4.50 2.69
CA VAL A 141 -9.75 -3.56 2.78
C VAL A 141 -9.30 -3.48 4.24
N VAL A 142 -8.01 -3.73 4.48
CA VAL A 142 -7.34 -3.51 5.76
C VAL A 142 -6.45 -2.29 5.61
N ASN A 143 -6.95 -1.15 6.06
CA ASN A 143 -6.27 0.14 6.02
C ASN A 143 -5.57 0.37 7.36
N SER A 144 -4.25 0.60 7.35
CA SER A 144 -3.43 0.76 8.55
C SER A 144 -3.93 1.86 9.48
N ALA A 145 -4.32 3.02 8.93
CA ALA A 145 -4.81 4.14 9.73
C ALA A 145 -6.14 3.85 10.44
N ARG A 146 -6.98 2.95 9.87
CA ARG A 146 -8.24 2.53 10.50
C ARG A 146 -8.04 1.53 11.61
N VAL A 147 -7.07 0.62 11.44
CA VAL A 147 -6.86 -0.47 12.41
C VAL A 147 -5.77 -0.15 13.44
N GLY A 148 -5.02 0.94 13.25
CA GLY A 148 -3.92 1.35 14.13
C GLY A 148 -2.72 0.40 14.10
N LEU A 149 -2.56 -0.36 13.03
CA LEU A 149 -1.46 -1.30 12.78
C LEU A 149 -0.93 -1.05 11.37
N ALA A 150 0.38 -1.05 11.18
CA ALA A 150 1.02 -0.86 9.88
C ALA A 150 1.97 -1.99 9.56
N LYS A 151 2.11 -2.39 8.29
CA LYS A 151 3.17 -3.27 7.83
C LYS A 151 4.53 -2.62 8.16
N PRO A 152 5.54 -3.36 8.56
CA PRO A 152 5.67 -4.83 8.57
C PRO A 152 5.18 -5.52 9.86
N ASP A 153 4.37 -4.88 10.71
CA ASP A 153 3.83 -5.55 11.91
C ASP A 153 3.02 -6.79 11.48
N PRO A 154 3.38 -8.00 11.95
CA PRO A 154 2.71 -9.23 11.52
C PRO A 154 1.22 -9.28 11.89
N ARG A 155 0.76 -8.46 12.84
CA ARG A 155 -0.64 -8.42 13.27
C ARG A 155 -1.56 -7.89 12.18
N ILE A 156 -1.12 -6.93 11.35
CA ILE A 156 -1.95 -6.42 10.24
C ILE A 156 -2.11 -7.49 9.14
N LEU A 157 -1.04 -8.27 8.88
CA LEU A 157 -1.08 -9.37 7.93
C LEU A 157 -1.98 -10.51 8.41
N ALA A 158 -1.89 -10.85 9.71
CA ALA A 158 -2.78 -11.83 10.33
C ALA A 158 -4.25 -11.38 10.27
N LEU A 159 -4.53 -10.09 10.48
CA LEU A 159 -5.87 -9.51 10.31
C LEU A 159 -6.36 -9.64 8.85
N GLY A 160 -5.48 -9.43 7.87
CA GLY A 160 -5.81 -9.65 6.45
C GLY A 160 -6.23 -11.10 6.19
N ALA A 161 -5.48 -12.07 6.71
CA ALA A 161 -5.80 -13.50 6.60
C ALA A 161 -7.12 -13.84 7.31
N GLU A 162 -7.37 -13.26 8.48
CA GLU A 162 -8.64 -13.41 9.22
C GLU A 162 -9.83 -12.89 8.40
N ARG A 163 -9.70 -11.72 7.76
CA ARG A 163 -10.74 -11.14 6.89
C ARG A 163 -11.03 -12.02 5.68
N ALA A 164 -10.01 -12.68 5.13
CA ALA A 164 -10.18 -13.67 4.07
C ALA A 164 -10.76 -15.00 4.56
N GLY A 165 -10.88 -15.22 5.87
CA GLY A 165 -11.36 -16.47 6.46
C GLY A 165 -10.37 -17.65 6.35
N VAL A 166 -9.07 -17.38 6.17
CA VAL A 166 -8.04 -18.41 5.97
C VAL A 166 -6.88 -18.23 6.95
N ARG A 167 -6.08 -19.30 7.12
CA ARG A 167 -4.85 -19.23 7.92
C ARG A 167 -3.76 -18.50 7.13
N PRO A 168 -2.85 -17.75 7.80
CA PRO A 168 -1.74 -17.05 7.13
C PRO A 168 -0.97 -17.93 6.14
N GLY A 169 -0.59 -19.16 6.52
CA GLY A 169 0.13 -20.10 5.64
C GLY A 169 -0.67 -20.58 4.41
N ARG A 170 -1.91 -20.13 4.23
CA ARG A 170 -2.73 -20.37 3.04
C ARG A 170 -3.03 -19.06 2.27
N CYS A 171 -2.28 -17.99 2.55
CA CYS A 171 -2.37 -16.72 1.81
C CYS A 171 -1.20 -16.59 0.84
N LEU A 172 -1.48 -16.04 -0.33
CA LEU A 172 -0.50 -15.34 -1.16
C LEU A 172 -0.48 -13.88 -0.69
N PHE A 173 0.70 -13.33 -0.40
CA PHE A 173 0.89 -11.92 -0.08
C PHE A 173 1.78 -11.27 -1.15
N VAL A 174 1.37 -10.08 -1.64
CA VAL A 174 2.05 -9.34 -2.71
C VAL A 174 2.29 -7.91 -2.24
N ASP A 175 3.54 -7.46 -2.25
CA ASP A 175 3.94 -6.14 -1.75
C ASP A 175 5.25 -5.70 -2.44
N ASP A 176 5.44 -4.40 -2.67
CA ASP A 176 6.64 -3.83 -3.28
C ASP A 176 7.79 -3.62 -2.28
N THR A 177 7.49 -3.66 -0.98
CA THR A 177 8.45 -3.44 0.10
C THR A 177 8.97 -4.76 0.67
N LEU A 178 10.29 -4.98 0.59
CA LEU A 178 10.92 -6.24 0.98
C LEU A 178 10.66 -6.62 2.46
N GLU A 179 10.70 -5.66 3.39
CA GLU A 179 10.45 -5.90 4.81
C GLU A 179 9.03 -6.42 5.06
N ASN A 180 8.04 -5.95 4.30
CA ASN A 180 6.66 -6.45 4.38
C ASN A 180 6.58 -7.89 3.87
N VAL A 181 7.28 -8.20 2.77
CA VAL A 181 7.37 -9.54 2.20
C VAL A 181 8.02 -10.53 3.17
N GLU A 182 9.11 -10.12 3.84
CA GLU A 182 9.81 -10.92 4.84
C GLU A 182 8.92 -11.18 6.06
N ALA A 183 8.17 -10.17 6.53
CA ALA A 183 7.21 -10.33 7.63
C ALA A 183 6.08 -11.31 7.27
N ALA A 184 5.58 -11.28 6.04
CA ALA A 184 4.57 -12.23 5.55
C ALA A 184 5.14 -13.64 5.46
N ALA A 185 6.35 -13.81 4.94
CA ALA A 185 7.04 -15.10 4.87
C ALA A 185 7.27 -15.70 6.25
N ALA A 186 7.60 -14.88 7.25
CA ALA A 186 7.75 -15.31 8.64
C ALA A 186 6.43 -15.85 9.25
N LEU A 187 5.26 -15.41 8.76
CA LEU A 187 3.95 -15.97 9.10
C LEU A 187 3.60 -17.24 8.30
N GLY A 188 4.49 -17.70 7.43
CA GLY A 188 4.29 -18.85 6.56
C GLY A 188 3.45 -18.57 5.31
N MET A 189 3.21 -17.32 4.96
CA MET A 189 2.54 -16.94 3.72
C MET A 189 3.44 -17.24 2.50
N THR A 190 2.84 -17.56 1.36
CA THR A 190 3.55 -17.43 0.08
C THR A 190 3.69 -15.93 -0.21
N ALA A 191 4.92 -15.41 -0.15
CA ALA A 191 5.14 -13.97 -0.26
C ALA A 191 5.87 -13.63 -1.56
N VAL A 192 5.45 -12.57 -2.23
CA VAL A 192 5.96 -12.09 -3.52
C VAL A 192 6.43 -10.66 -3.37
N HIS A 193 7.71 -10.43 -3.60
CA HIS A 193 8.25 -9.09 -3.74
C HIS A 193 7.89 -8.58 -5.14
N PHE A 194 6.89 -7.71 -5.20
CA PHE A 194 6.37 -7.14 -6.44
C PHE A 194 7.34 -6.10 -7.00
N ARG A 195 7.60 -6.18 -8.29
CA ARG A 195 8.36 -5.20 -9.07
C ARG A 195 7.63 -4.82 -10.35
N GLU A 196 6.88 -5.77 -10.90
CA GLU A 196 6.12 -5.61 -12.13
C GLU A 196 4.94 -6.60 -12.18
N ALA A 197 3.95 -6.33 -13.04
CA ALA A 197 2.76 -7.16 -13.18
C ALA A 197 3.07 -8.63 -13.48
N ALA A 198 4.21 -8.93 -14.15
CA ALA A 198 4.63 -10.31 -14.44
C ALA A 198 4.97 -11.12 -13.17
N ASP A 199 5.38 -10.48 -12.07
CA ASP A 199 5.61 -11.17 -10.80
C ASP A 199 4.29 -11.66 -10.21
N LEU A 200 3.26 -10.83 -10.25
CA LEU A 200 1.90 -11.19 -9.84
C LEU A 200 1.31 -12.28 -10.75
N GLU A 201 1.45 -12.14 -12.07
CA GLU A 201 0.95 -13.11 -13.03
C GLU A 201 1.50 -14.51 -12.74
N ARG A 202 2.83 -14.64 -12.60
CA ARG A 202 3.48 -15.92 -12.22
C ARG A 202 2.96 -16.49 -10.91
N ALA A 203 2.78 -15.64 -9.90
CA ALA A 203 2.29 -16.07 -8.60
C ALA A 203 0.85 -16.59 -8.65
N LEU A 204 0.03 -16.04 -9.55
CA LEU A 204 -1.36 -16.41 -9.71
C LEU A 204 -1.60 -17.58 -10.69
N GLU A 205 -0.60 -18.01 -11.48
CA GLU A 205 -0.72 -19.14 -12.42
C GLU A 205 -1.43 -20.37 -11.81
N PRO A 206 -1.10 -20.80 -10.58
CA PRO A 206 -1.73 -21.98 -9.98
C PRO A 206 -3.25 -21.84 -9.74
N LEU A 207 -3.80 -20.64 -9.78
CA LEU A 207 -5.25 -20.42 -9.70
C LEU A 207 -5.96 -20.66 -11.02
N PHE A 208 -5.22 -20.63 -12.13
CA PHE A 208 -5.78 -20.64 -13.49
C PHE A 208 -5.46 -21.94 -14.25
N ALA A 209 -4.60 -22.78 -13.64
CA ALA A 209 -4.24 -24.10 -14.16
C ALA A 209 -5.39 -25.11 -14.10
#